data_53590457e36dfd69b2b420d1072db268
#
_entry.id   53590457e36dfd69b2b420d1072db268
#
_cell.length_a   1.000
_cell.length_b   1.000
_cell.length_c   1.000
_cell.angle_alpha   90.00
_cell.angle_beta   90.00
_cell.angle_gamma   90.00
#
_symmetry.space_group_name_H-M   'P 1'
#
loop_
_entity.id
_entity.type
_entity.pdbx_description
1 polymer ?
#
loop_
_entity_poly.entity_id
_entity_poly.type
_entity_poly.pdbx_seq_one_letter_code
_entity_poly.pdbx_strand_id
1 'polypeptide(L)'
;MEILKSAAAGTLESSDCMVTVEPGEGIRLDLTSSVMNQYGRQIKAAVLETLDRLDVKNANVTVVDKGALDCTVRARVAAALTRAAQCHDYTWEVRQNV
;
A
#
# COMPACT_ATOMS: atom_id res chain seq x y z
N MET A 1 0.65 -1.20 13.39
CA MET A 1 1.84 -0.99 12.54
C MET A 1 2.10 0.49 12.41
N GLU A 2 3.29 0.92 12.69
CA GLU A 2 3.67 2.33 12.61
C GLU A 2 4.53 2.57 11.38
N ILE A 3 4.19 3.61 10.62
CA ILE A 3 4.92 3.93 9.38
C ILE A 3 6.07 4.86 9.74
N LEU A 4 7.29 4.38 9.56
CA LEU A 4 8.50 5.06 10.00
C LEU A 4 9.24 5.78 8.88
N LYS A 5 9.04 5.36 7.63
CA LYS A 5 9.74 5.93 6.49
C LYS A 5 8.88 5.80 5.25
N SER A 6 9.31 6.45 4.17
CA SER A 6 8.63 6.31 2.88
C SER A 6 9.05 5.01 2.21
N ALA A 7 8.10 4.37 1.54
CA ALA A 7 8.37 3.15 0.79
C ALA A 7 7.36 3.00 -0.33
N ALA A 8 7.68 2.18 -1.30
CA ALA A 8 6.82 1.95 -2.45
C ALA A 8 6.84 0.48 -2.84
N ALA A 9 5.79 0.07 -3.54
CA ALA A 9 5.69 -1.27 -4.11
C ALA A 9 4.84 -1.21 -5.37
N GLY A 10 5.16 -2.06 -6.33
CA GLY A 10 4.41 -2.17 -7.56
C GLY A 10 5.08 -1.49 -8.74
N THR A 11 4.33 -1.36 -9.83
CA THR A 11 4.82 -0.76 -11.06
C THR A 11 3.73 0.10 -11.70
N LEU A 12 4.11 0.82 -12.76
CA LEU A 12 3.17 1.62 -13.54
C LEU A 12 2.74 0.90 -14.82
N GLU A 13 3.02 -0.38 -14.91
CA GLU A 13 2.66 -1.18 -16.09
C GLU A 13 1.18 -1.54 -16.07
N SER A 14 0.66 -1.93 -17.24
CA SER A 14 -0.72 -2.37 -17.37
C SER A 14 -1.03 -3.51 -16.40
N SER A 15 -2.21 -3.49 -15.84
CA SER A 15 -2.73 -4.51 -14.92
C SER A 15 -1.97 -4.56 -13.59
N ASP A 16 -1.26 -3.49 -13.26
CA ASP A 16 -0.56 -3.36 -11.98
C ASP A 16 -0.94 -2.03 -11.34
N CYS A 17 -0.38 -1.76 -10.17
CA CYS A 17 -0.50 -0.47 -9.51
C CYS A 17 0.79 -0.15 -8.77
N MET A 18 1.05 1.14 -8.60
CA MET A 18 2.16 1.63 -7.80
C MET A 18 1.60 2.22 -6.53
N VAL A 19 2.06 1.73 -5.39
CA VAL A 19 1.63 2.22 -4.09
C VAL A 19 2.82 2.86 -3.39
N THR A 20 2.65 4.10 -2.95
CA THR A 20 3.66 4.81 -2.17
C THR A 20 3.07 5.15 -0.82
N VAL A 21 3.82 4.89 0.23
CA VAL A 21 3.39 5.14 1.60
C VAL A 21 4.41 6.04 2.27
N GLU A 22 3.91 7.04 3.00
CA GLU A 22 4.74 7.96 3.77
C GLU A 22 4.15 8.15 5.15
N PRO A 23 4.98 8.51 6.15
CA PRO A 23 4.45 8.85 7.47
C PRO A 23 3.50 10.05 7.37
N GLY A 24 2.46 10.06 8.18
CA GLY A 24 1.50 11.15 8.18
C GLY A 24 0.68 11.13 9.45
N GLU A 25 -0.31 12.02 9.54
CA GLU A 25 -1.24 12.09 10.65
C GLU A 25 -2.61 11.69 10.13
N GLY A 26 -3.17 10.62 10.72
CA GLY A 26 -4.39 10.05 10.21
C GLY A 26 -4.14 9.34 8.88
N ILE A 27 -5.21 8.92 8.25
CA ILE A 27 -5.11 8.25 6.95
C ILE A 27 -5.46 9.23 5.85
N ARG A 28 -4.53 9.38 4.89
CA ARG A 28 -4.74 10.19 3.71
C ARG A 28 -4.50 9.30 2.50
N LEU A 29 -5.47 9.24 1.61
CA LEU A 29 -5.38 8.40 0.42
C LEU A 29 -5.61 9.24 -0.82
N ASP A 30 -4.63 9.24 -1.71
CA ASP A 30 -4.73 9.81 -3.04
C ASP A 30 -4.76 8.65 -4.03
N LEU A 31 -5.86 8.50 -4.75
CA LEU A 31 -6.05 7.41 -5.69
C LEU A 31 -6.26 7.96 -7.09
N THR A 32 -5.46 7.48 -8.03
CA THR A 32 -5.62 7.73 -9.46
C THR A 32 -5.70 6.39 -10.15
N SER A 33 -6.70 6.20 -11.00
CA SER A 33 -6.87 4.92 -11.69
C SER A 33 -7.32 5.15 -13.12
N SER A 34 -6.81 4.32 -14.04
CA SER A 34 -7.25 4.33 -15.43
C SER A 34 -8.68 3.82 -15.57
N VAL A 35 -9.22 3.18 -14.54
CA VAL A 35 -10.58 2.64 -14.53
C VAL A 35 -11.42 3.23 -13.40
N MET A 36 -11.12 4.47 -13.04
CA MET A 36 -11.69 5.12 -11.85
C MET A 36 -13.22 5.13 -11.85
N ASN A 37 -13.83 5.38 -13.02
CA ASN A 37 -15.28 5.50 -13.10
C ASN A 37 -16.00 4.19 -12.78
N GLN A 38 -15.35 3.06 -13.01
CA GLN A 38 -15.98 1.76 -12.77
C GLN A 38 -15.55 1.13 -11.48
N TYR A 39 -14.27 1.22 -11.14
CA TYR A 39 -13.69 0.42 -10.06
C TYR A 39 -13.04 1.25 -8.96
N GLY A 40 -13.10 2.57 -9.06
CA GLY A 40 -12.43 3.43 -8.06
C GLY A 40 -12.86 3.15 -6.64
N ARG A 41 -14.16 2.92 -6.44
CA ARG A 41 -14.70 2.64 -5.10
C ARG A 41 -14.17 1.33 -4.55
N GLN A 42 -14.09 0.30 -5.42
CA GLN A 42 -13.59 -1.01 -5.02
C GLN A 42 -12.11 -0.95 -4.68
N ILE A 43 -11.34 -0.20 -5.47
CA ILE A 43 -9.90 -0.03 -5.22
C ILE A 43 -9.70 0.68 -3.89
N LYS A 44 -10.46 1.75 -3.67
CA LYS A 44 -10.37 2.50 -2.41
C LYS A 44 -10.70 1.59 -1.22
N ALA A 45 -11.76 0.78 -1.35
CA ALA A 45 -12.14 -0.14 -0.28
C ALA A 45 -11.03 -1.14 0.00
N ALA A 46 -10.39 -1.70 -1.04
CA ALA A 46 -9.30 -2.64 -0.88
C ALA A 46 -8.13 -2.02 -0.12
N VAL A 47 -7.78 -0.77 -0.46
CA VAL A 47 -6.69 -0.06 0.21
C VAL A 47 -7.03 0.16 1.68
N LEU A 48 -8.23 0.70 1.96
CA LEU A 48 -8.63 1.01 3.34
C LEU A 48 -8.75 -0.24 4.18
N GLU A 49 -9.26 -1.34 3.64
CA GLU A 49 -9.35 -2.61 4.36
C GLU A 49 -7.97 -3.16 4.70
N THR A 50 -7.01 -3.03 3.77
CA THR A 50 -5.66 -3.49 4.02
C THR A 50 -4.99 -2.67 5.13
N LEU A 51 -5.20 -1.35 5.11
CA LEU A 51 -4.71 -0.48 6.18
C LEU A 51 -5.28 -0.91 7.54
N ASP A 52 -6.58 -1.19 7.58
CA ASP A 52 -7.24 -1.60 8.80
C ASP A 52 -6.72 -2.95 9.30
N ARG A 53 -6.56 -3.92 8.40
CA ARG A 53 -6.07 -5.26 8.77
C ARG A 53 -4.66 -5.21 9.34
N LEU A 54 -3.83 -4.30 8.85
CA LEU A 54 -2.46 -4.16 9.33
C LEU A 54 -2.34 -3.15 10.47
N ASP A 55 -3.49 -2.66 10.94
CA ASP A 55 -3.57 -1.75 12.08
C ASP A 55 -2.74 -0.48 11.84
N VAL A 56 -2.87 0.09 10.65
CA VAL A 56 -2.21 1.35 10.31
C VAL A 56 -3.18 2.48 10.58
N LYS A 57 -2.80 3.39 11.47
CA LYS A 57 -3.63 4.50 11.90
C LYS A 57 -3.19 5.83 11.30
N ASN A 58 -1.94 5.93 10.88
CA ASN A 58 -1.35 7.18 10.41
C ASN A 58 -0.46 6.89 9.21
N ALA A 59 -0.88 7.36 8.04
CA ALA A 59 -0.09 7.19 6.82
C ALA A 59 -0.66 8.04 5.70
N ASN A 60 0.21 8.52 4.82
CA ASN A 60 -0.18 9.11 3.56
C ASN A 60 0.07 8.04 2.50
N VAL A 61 -1.00 7.63 1.80
CA VAL A 61 -0.93 6.56 0.81
C VAL A 61 -1.31 7.13 -0.55
N THR A 62 -0.45 6.91 -1.53
CA THR A 62 -0.70 7.30 -2.91
C THR A 62 -0.75 6.05 -3.76
N VAL A 63 -1.83 5.88 -4.51
CA VAL A 63 -2.01 4.72 -5.38
C VAL A 63 -2.25 5.20 -6.80
N VAL A 64 -1.41 4.72 -7.71
CA VAL A 64 -1.60 4.94 -9.15
C VAL A 64 -1.93 3.58 -9.75
N ASP A 65 -3.18 3.40 -10.12
CA ASP A 65 -3.68 2.10 -10.59
C ASP A 65 -3.77 2.08 -12.12
N LYS A 66 -3.28 1.00 -12.69
CA LYS A 66 -3.30 0.77 -14.14
C LYS A 66 -4.13 -0.48 -14.49
N GLY A 67 -5.20 -0.70 -13.74
CA GLY A 67 -6.10 -1.82 -13.99
C GLY A 67 -5.74 -3.08 -13.23
N ALA A 68 -5.17 -2.94 -12.03
CA ALA A 68 -4.80 -4.09 -11.22
C ALA A 68 -6.03 -4.83 -10.70
N LEU A 69 -5.87 -6.13 -10.49
CA LEU A 69 -6.87 -6.93 -9.80
C LEU A 69 -6.90 -6.56 -8.32
N ASP A 70 -8.01 -6.85 -7.67
CA ASP A 70 -8.18 -6.56 -6.25
C ASP A 70 -7.06 -7.16 -5.40
N CYS A 71 -6.72 -8.42 -5.65
CA CYS A 71 -5.66 -9.09 -4.90
C CYS A 71 -4.30 -8.44 -5.14
N THR A 72 -4.07 -7.90 -6.33
CA THR A 72 -2.82 -7.21 -6.64
C THR A 72 -2.74 -5.90 -5.86
N VAL A 73 -3.83 -5.13 -5.83
CA VAL A 73 -3.87 -3.88 -5.05
C VAL A 73 -3.56 -4.17 -3.59
N ARG A 74 -4.22 -5.16 -3.01
CA ARG A 74 -4.02 -5.52 -1.60
C ARG A 74 -2.59 -5.95 -1.33
N ALA A 75 -2.00 -6.75 -2.23
CA ALA A 75 -0.62 -7.21 -2.08
C ALA A 75 0.37 -6.05 -2.15
N ARG A 76 0.16 -5.12 -3.08
CA ARG A 76 1.05 -3.96 -3.22
C ARG A 76 0.97 -3.04 -2.02
N VAL A 77 -0.24 -2.79 -1.51
CA VAL A 77 -0.43 -1.97 -0.32
C VAL A 77 0.26 -2.62 0.88
N ALA A 78 0.04 -3.92 1.08
CA ALA A 78 0.67 -4.64 2.19
C ALA A 78 2.20 -4.59 2.09
N ALA A 79 2.75 -4.77 0.89
CA ALA A 79 4.19 -4.73 0.69
C ALA A 79 4.75 -3.34 1.00
N ALA A 80 4.10 -2.28 0.51
CA ALA A 80 4.55 -0.92 0.76
C ALA A 80 4.51 -0.58 2.24
N LEU A 81 3.41 -0.96 2.92
CA LEU A 81 3.26 -0.72 4.35
C LEU A 81 4.33 -1.44 5.15
N THR A 82 4.58 -2.70 4.84
CA THR A 82 5.59 -3.49 5.54
C THR A 82 6.97 -2.88 5.37
N ARG A 83 7.31 -2.45 4.17
CA ARG A 83 8.59 -1.79 3.91
C ARG A 83 8.70 -0.46 4.66
N ALA A 84 7.62 0.30 4.70
CA ALA A 84 7.61 1.61 5.35
C ALA A 84 7.68 1.49 6.87
N ALA A 85 7.20 0.39 7.43
CA ALA A 85 7.21 0.16 8.87
C ALA A 85 8.56 -0.38 9.38
N GLN A 86 9.44 -0.86 8.51
CA GLN A 86 10.69 -1.46 8.92
C GLN A 86 11.75 -0.39 9.16
N CYS A 87 12.40 -0.49 10.30
CA CYS A 87 13.49 0.41 10.61
C CYS A 87 14.80 -0.07 10.00
N HIS A 88 14.85 -1.39 9.74
CA HIS A 88 16.07 -2.04 9.27
C HIS A 88 15.72 -3.44 8.81
N ASP A 89 16.37 -4.23 8.74
CA ASP A 89 16.08 -5.46 8.32
C ASP A 89 15.60 -6.55 8.76
N TYR A 90 15.41 -6.43 9.56
CA TYR A 90 14.82 -7.31 9.86
C TYR A 90 14.81 -8.15 9.61
N THR A 91 14.80 -8.41 9.92
CA THR A 91 14.65 -9.18 9.92
C THR A 91 14.25 -9.89 9.55
N TRP A 92 14.64 -10.23 9.87
CA TRP A 92 14.22 -10.76 9.76
C TRP A 92 14.16 -11.42 9.43
N GLU A 93 14.25 -11.61 9.68
CA GLU A 93 14.17 -12.01 9.77
C GLU A 93 13.95 -12.54 9.41
N VAL A 94 14.28 -12.68 9.67
CA VAL A 94 14.21 -12.93 9.81
C VAL A 94 13.98 -13.38 9.53
N ARG A 95 14.23 -13.60 9.82
CA ARG A 95 14.22 -13.89 10.00
C ARG A 95 14.13 -14.46 9.56
N GLN A 96 14.15 -14.73 9.87
CA GLN A 96 14.22 -15.12 9.84
C GLN A 96 14.05 -15.58 9.40
N ASN A 97 14.34 -15.87 9.61
CA ASN A 97 14.33 -16.21 9.38
C ASN A 97 14.17 -16.50 8.86
N VAL A 98 14.20 -16.77 9.03
CA VAL A 98 14.29 -16.96 8.78
C VAL A 98 14.13 -16.93 8.42
#